data_0b42c52e7d7057417e972443de3733dc
#
_entry.id   0b42c52e7d7057417e972443de3733dc
#
_cell.length_a   1.000
_cell.length_b   1.000
_cell.length_c   1.000
_cell.angle_alpha   90.00
_cell.angle_beta   90.00
_cell.angle_gamma   90.00
#
_symmetry.space_group_name_H-M   'P 1'
#
loop_
_entity.id
_entity.type
_entity.pdbx_description
1 polymer ?
#
loop_
_entity_poly.entity_id
_entity_poly.type
_entity_poly.pdbx_seq_one_letter_code
_entity_poly.pdbx_strand_id
1 'polypeptide(L)'
;TLRCGFFFHYETPGSGGVNLALRLPNPPLKRRRGLPTRAADGTLPCPFMDKVRIGIIGMGNMGRFHANDLLEGRVDRGELTAVGSTSPHKLEEYLEKGIQVFGSGEDMIASGAIDALLIATPHYQHTSLGIAALEAGLHIMVEKPISAHKADAERLIAKANAHPDQVFAGMFQLRVEPRYQKIREIVQSGELGDLMRVLWIMTDWFRSEIYFQSGGWRATWKGEGGGVLLNQCLHQLDAMQWITGMPSRVSSHVGIGKWHDIEVEDDVTCYMEFSNGAAGAFITSSGETPGSNRFEIAGTKGRLILENNKLTLTRNAVPSDQWSKTSKIGFQQPETTVEEIPIPGADAPHAKLMTNFVNAILDGEALIAPGTEGLGSVELANVMVYSGLLGQAVDLPMDSAAWEDKLNELITNSTHEKKTVEVSSEDFAASFRK
;
A
#
# COMPACT_ATOMS: atom_id res chain seq x y z
N THR A 1 -23.74 55.14 -18.41
CA THR A 1 -23.98 55.15 -19.87
C THR A 1 -22.89 54.40 -20.59
N LEU A 2 -23.21 53.26 -21.03
CA LEU A 2 -23.00 52.58 -22.32
C LEU A 2 -23.02 51.04 -22.10
N ARG A 3 -24.13 50.49 -22.60
CA ARG A 3 -24.31 49.02 -22.76
C ARG A 3 -23.47 48.58 -23.96
N CYS A 4 -22.89 47.39 -23.88
CA CYS A 4 -22.62 46.55 -25.03
C CYS A 4 -22.97 45.11 -24.64
N GLY A 5 -24.05 44.60 -25.23
CA GLY A 5 -24.48 43.22 -25.14
C GLY A 5 -23.78 42.39 -26.22
N PHE A 6 -23.43 41.15 -25.86
CA PHE A 6 -23.16 40.09 -26.83
C PHE A 6 -24.12 38.95 -26.58
N PHE A 7 -24.98 38.72 -27.57
CA PHE A 7 -25.80 37.50 -27.69
C PHE A 7 -24.92 36.38 -28.25
N PHE A 8 -24.90 35.24 -27.61
CA PHE A 8 -24.49 33.99 -28.24
C PHE A 8 -25.69 33.05 -28.32
N HIS A 9 -26.02 32.68 -29.56
CA HIS A 9 -26.97 31.63 -29.90
C HIS A 9 -26.49 30.27 -29.38
N TYR A 10 -27.38 29.55 -28.68
CA TYR A 10 -27.26 28.12 -28.42
C TYR A 10 -28.02 27.38 -29.51
N GLU A 11 -27.28 26.60 -30.34
CA GLU A 11 -27.86 25.53 -31.14
C GLU A 11 -27.70 24.22 -30.36
N THR A 12 -28.80 23.51 -30.14
CA THR A 12 -28.84 22.15 -29.61
C THR A 12 -28.64 21.17 -30.74
N PRO A 13 -27.74 20.15 -30.61
CA PRO A 13 -27.84 18.92 -31.40
C PRO A 13 -28.45 17.79 -30.56
N GLY A 14 -29.28 17.03 -31.26
CA GLY A 14 -30.15 16.00 -30.72
C GLY A 14 -29.47 14.74 -30.16
N SER A 15 -30.32 14.04 -29.49
CA SER A 15 -30.21 12.69 -28.92
C SER A 15 -29.46 11.67 -29.77
N GLY A 16 -28.48 11.02 -29.17
CA GLY A 16 -27.86 9.79 -29.69
C GLY A 16 -26.95 9.21 -28.62
N GLY A 17 -27.54 8.42 -27.70
CA GLY A 17 -26.79 7.72 -26.65
C GLY A 17 -25.89 6.63 -27.23
N VAL A 18 -24.63 6.67 -26.95
CA VAL A 18 -23.77 5.47 -26.93
C VAL A 18 -22.89 5.55 -25.68
N ASN A 19 -23.25 4.76 -24.69
CA ASN A 19 -22.41 4.48 -23.53
C ASN A 19 -21.17 3.71 -24.00
N LEU A 20 -20.07 4.40 -24.20
CA LEU A 20 -18.76 3.79 -24.41
C LEU A 20 -18.02 3.73 -23.08
N ALA A 21 -18.27 2.64 -22.33
CA ALA A 21 -17.37 2.23 -21.27
C ALA A 21 -16.02 1.89 -21.92
N LEU A 22 -15.05 2.77 -21.81
CA LEU A 22 -13.65 2.51 -22.15
C LEU A 22 -13.11 1.46 -21.18
N ARG A 23 -13.37 0.18 -21.50
CA ARG A 23 -12.51 -0.91 -21.07
C ARG A 23 -11.20 -0.74 -21.82
N LEU A 24 -10.17 -0.30 -21.15
CA LEU A 24 -8.81 -0.49 -21.63
C LEU A 24 -8.57 -2.01 -21.65
N PRO A 25 -8.33 -2.62 -22.81
CA PRO A 25 -7.93 -4.01 -22.83
C PRO A 25 -6.51 -4.09 -22.26
N ASN A 26 -6.32 -4.92 -21.22
CA ASN A 26 -4.98 -5.40 -20.90
C ASN A 26 -4.36 -5.93 -22.18
N PRO A 27 -3.14 -5.49 -22.56
CA PRO A 27 -2.47 -6.05 -23.71
C PRO A 27 -2.33 -7.56 -23.49
N PRO A 28 -2.64 -8.41 -24.49
CA PRO A 28 -2.47 -9.83 -24.35
C PRO A 28 -0.99 -10.11 -24.07
N LEU A 29 -0.73 -10.77 -22.92
CA LEU A 29 0.56 -11.38 -22.62
C LEU A 29 0.94 -12.19 -23.87
N LYS A 30 1.99 -11.76 -24.56
CA LYS A 30 2.58 -12.53 -25.64
C LYS A 30 2.98 -13.88 -25.05
N ARG A 31 2.23 -14.93 -25.38
CA ARG A 31 2.66 -16.30 -25.11
C ARG A 31 4.10 -16.43 -25.55
N ARG A 32 5.01 -16.62 -24.59
CA ARG A 32 6.37 -17.04 -24.90
C ARG A 32 6.26 -18.26 -25.81
N ARG A 33 6.85 -18.14 -26.98
CA ARG A 33 7.01 -19.24 -27.93
C ARG A 33 7.69 -20.40 -27.22
N GLY A 34 7.26 -21.59 -27.58
CA GLY A 34 7.59 -22.88 -27.02
C GLY A 34 9.03 -23.06 -26.56
N LEU A 35 9.17 -24.01 -25.64
CA LEU A 35 10.43 -24.60 -25.19
C LEU A 35 11.51 -24.51 -26.28
N PRO A 36 12.72 -24.02 -26.01
CA PRO A 36 13.79 -24.05 -26.97
C PRO A 36 14.09 -25.51 -27.29
N THR A 37 13.78 -25.92 -28.51
CA THR A 37 14.35 -27.12 -29.09
C THR A 37 15.85 -26.99 -29.00
N ARG A 38 16.55 -28.08 -28.56
CA ARG A 38 17.98 -28.23 -28.47
C ARG A 38 18.69 -27.36 -29.52
N ALA A 39 19.52 -26.44 -29.08
CA ALA A 39 20.46 -25.77 -29.97
C ALA A 39 21.36 -26.83 -30.56
N ALA A 40 21.68 -26.69 -31.86
CA ALA A 40 22.47 -27.65 -32.62
C ALA A 40 23.96 -27.75 -32.20
N ASP A 41 24.36 -26.99 -31.16
CA ASP A 41 25.74 -26.90 -30.64
C ASP A 41 25.99 -27.71 -29.36
N GLY A 42 25.00 -28.44 -28.87
CA GLY A 42 25.16 -29.30 -27.68
C GLY A 42 25.30 -28.58 -26.36
N THR A 43 25.04 -27.28 -26.27
CA THR A 43 24.99 -26.53 -25.01
C THR A 43 23.79 -26.97 -24.21
N LEU A 44 24.02 -27.41 -22.97
CA LEU A 44 22.97 -27.74 -22.01
C LEU A 44 22.14 -26.45 -21.76
N PRO A 45 20.82 -26.57 -21.68
CA PRO A 45 20.01 -25.45 -21.23
C PRO A 45 20.51 -24.99 -19.86
N CYS A 46 20.53 -23.66 -19.67
CA CYS A 46 20.84 -23.06 -18.38
C CYS A 46 20.10 -23.82 -17.27
N PRO A 47 20.74 -24.24 -16.19
CA PRO A 47 20.06 -25.00 -15.15
C PRO A 47 18.82 -24.22 -14.71
N PHE A 48 17.67 -24.90 -14.67
CA PHE A 48 16.45 -24.33 -14.12
C PHE A 48 16.78 -23.86 -12.70
N MET A 49 16.56 -22.60 -12.42
CA MET A 49 16.71 -22.05 -11.08
C MET A 49 15.56 -22.62 -10.23
N ASP A 50 15.86 -23.57 -9.36
CA ASP A 50 14.86 -24.22 -8.51
C ASP A 50 14.47 -23.36 -7.31
N LYS A 51 15.34 -22.41 -6.93
CA LYS A 51 15.17 -21.49 -5.79
C LYS A 51 15.65 -20.09 -6.15
N VAL A 52 15.06 -19.07 -5.49
CA VAL A 52 15.50 -17.68 -5.56
C VAL A 52 16.38 -17.37 -4.36
N ARG A 53 17.62 -16.92 -4.60
CA ARG A 53 18.52 -16.43 -3.55
C ARG A 53 18.12 -15.03 -3.14
N ILE A 54 17.64 -14.87 -1.90
CA ILE A 54 17.10 -13.61 -1.39
C ILE A 54 18.11 -12.98 -0.43
N GLY A 55 18.43 -11.69 -0.67
CA GLY A 55 19.11 -10.83 0.28
C GLY A 55 18.11 -9.93 0.99
N ILE A 56 18.33 -9.66 2.27
CA ILE A 56 17.52 -8.71 3.05
C ILE A 56 18.42 -7.58 3.54
N ILE A 57 18.10 -6.33 3.13
CA ILE A 57 18.75 -5.13 3.64
C ILE A 57 17.84 -4.38 4.61
N GLY A 58 18.39 -3.97 5.76
CA GLY A 58 17.62 -3.35 6.83
C GLY A 58 17.18 -4.37 7.89
N MET A 59 18.14 -4.94 8.61
CA MET A 59 17.93 -5.97 9.64
C MET A 59 17.43 -5.41 10.97
N GLY A 60 16.43 -4.50 10.89
CA GLY A 60 15.58 -4.11 12.01
C GLY A 60 14.53 -5.18 12.31
N ASN A 61 13.43 -4.80 12.98
CA ASN A 61 12.37 -5.74 13.37
C ASN A 61 11.76 -6.46 12.16
N MET A 62 11.40 -5.72 11.09
CA MET A 62 10.78 -6.34 9.91
C MET A 62 11.78 -7.20 9.13
N GLY A 63 13.02 -6.73 8.92
CA GLY A 63 14.01 -7.55 8.24
C GLY A 63 14.29 -8.87 8.95
N ARG A 64 14.38 -8.88 10.29
CA ARG A 64 14.51 -10.10 11.09
C ARG A 64 13.28 -10.98 11.00
N PHE A 65 12.08 -10.40 10.98
CA PHE A 65 10.83 -11.13 10.80
C PHE A 65 10.81 -11.88 9.46
N HIS A 66 11.14 -11.21 8.36
CA HIS A 66 11.22 -11.84 7.02
C HIS A 66 12.35 -12.87 6.92
N ALA A 67 13.50 -12.59 7.55
CA ALA A 67 14.60 -13.55 7.62
C ALA A 67 14.17 -14.86 8.32
N ASN A 68 13.41 -14.76 9.40
CA ASN A 68 12.86 -15.92 10.09
C ASN A 68 11.87 -16.69 9.23
N ASP A 69 10.99 -16.03 8.47
CA ASP A 69 10.07 -16.72 7.54
C ASP A 69 10.84 -17.57 6.50
N LEU A 70 11.96 -17.04 5.98
CA LEU A 70 12.82 -17.77 5.05
C LEU A 70 13.57 -18.91 5.72
N LEU A 71 14.16 -18.66 6.90
CA LEU A 71 14.94 -19.66 7.65
C LEU A 71 14.09 -20.84 8.15
N GLU A 72 12.84 -20.57 8.50
CA GLU A 72 11.89 -21.59 8.95
C GLU A 72 11.20 -22.34 7.78
N GLY A 73 11.55 -21.98 6.53
CA GLY A 73 11.00 -22.64 5.34
C GLY A 73 9.53 -22.30 5.06
N ARG A 74 9.02 -21.16 5.57
CA ARG A 74 7.65 -20.71 5.30
C ARG A 74 7.50 -20.10 3.89
N VAL A 75 8.60 -19.75 3.24
CA VAL A 75 8.65 -19.22 1.88
C VAL A 75 9.11 -20.31 0.94
N ASP A 76 8.18 -20.89 0.21
CA ASP A 76 8.50 -21.99 -0.72
C ASP A 76 9.48 -21.50 -1.81
N ARG A 77 10.51 -22.29 -2.10
CA ARG A 77 11.57 -22.03 -3.09
C ARG A 77 12.34 -20.71 -2.89
N GLY A 78 12.16 -20.02 -1.75
CA GLY A 78 12.98 -18.87 -1.35
C GLY A 78 14.13 -19.32 -0.44
N GLU A 79 15.33 -18.76 -0.62
CA GLU A 79 16.50 -19.07 0.19
C GLU A 79 17.17 -17.77 0.67
N LEU A 80 17.33 -17.61 2.00
CA LEU A 80 18.06 -16.49 2.56
C LEU A 80 19.56 -16.73 2.39
N THR A 81 20.22 -15.95 1.53
CA THR A 81 21.65 -16.07 1.25
C THR A 81 22.47 -14.91 1.76
N ALA A 82 21.84 -13.75 1.99
CA ALA A 82 22.51 -12.55 2.43
C ALA A 82 21.64 -11.69 3.35
N VAL A 83 22.26 -11.03 4.33
CA VAL A 83 21.62 -10.00 5.17
C VAL A 83 22.53 -8.77 5.27
N GLY A 84 21.92 -7.57 5.41
CA GLY A 84 22.69 -6.33 5.49
C GLY A 84 22.15 -5.33 6.49
N SER A 85 23.08 -4.64 7.16
CA SER A 85 22.79 -3.59 8.13
C SER A 85 23.99 -2.65 8.27
N THR A 86 23.73 -1.38 8.60
CA THR A 86 24.79 -0.43 9.01
C THR A 86 25.51 -0.83 10.30
N SER A 87 25.02 -1.87 10.99
CA SER A 87 25.62 -2.46 12.18
C SER A 87 25.87 -3.96 11.98
N PRO A 88 26.75 -4.37 11.06
CA PRO A 88 26.92 -5.77 10.68
C PRO A 88 27.39 -6.67 11.82
N HIS A 89 28.09 -6.12 12.83
CA HIS A 89 28.50 -6.84 14.04
C HIS A 89 27.31 -7.37 14.88
N LYS A 90 26.10 -6.85 14.68
CA LYS A 90 24.88 -7.37 15.33
C LYS A 90 24.25 -8.55 14.58
N LEU A 91 24.88 -9.03 13.51
CA LEU A 91 24.37 -10.07 12.60
C LEU A 91 25.25 -11.34 12.58
N GLU A 92 26.10 -11.54 13.60
CA GLU A 92 27.00 -12.70 13.68
C GLU A 92 26.25 -14.05 13.65
N GLU A 93 25.03 -14.10 14.21
CA GLU A 93 24.15 -15.28 14.18
C GLU A 93 23.81 -15.76 12.76
N TYR A 94 23.86 -14.88 11.76
CA TYR A 94 23.62 -15.24 10.35
C TYR A 94 24.85 -15.83 9.70
N LEU A 95 26.06 -15.35 10.05
CA LEU A 95 27.32 -15.94 9.61
C LEU A 95 27.47 -17.41 10.05
N GLU A 96 27.06 -17.71 11.30
CA GLU A 96 27.07 -19.09 11.83
C GLU A 96 26.16 -20.03 11.04
N LYS A 97 25.11 -19.47 10.41
CA LYS A 97 24.18 -20.20 9.52
C LYS A 97 24.65 -20.25 8.05
N GLY A 98 25.84 -19.73 7.74
CA GLY A 98 26.37 -19.70 6.37
C GLY A 98 25.81 -18.60 5.49
N ILE A 99 25.11 -17.62 6.08
CA ILE A 99 24.51 -16.47 5.37
C ILE A 99 25.54 -15.35 5.32
N GLN A 100 25.70 -14.72 4.15
CA GLN A 100 26.63 -13.61 3.99
C GLN A 100 26.10 -12.35 4.69
N VAL A 101 27.00 -11.60 5.34
CA VAL A 101 26.65 -10.37 6.05
C VAL A 101 27.32 -9.18 5.40
N PHE A 102 26.54 -8.14 5.07
CA PHE A 102 27.00 -6.92 4.41
C PHE A 102 26.81 -5.69 5.27
N GLY A 103 27.71 -4.72 5.14
CA GLY A 103 27.65 -3.42 5.85
C GLY A 103 26.78 -2.39 5.12
N SER A 104 26.50 -2.61 3.82
CA SER A 104 25.67 -1.72 3.00
C SER A 104 24.80 -2.52 2.01
N GLY A 105 23.76 -1.87 1.48
CA GLY A 105 22.93 -2.44 0.42
C GLY A 105 23.66 -2.50 -0.90
N GLU A 106 24.49 -1.50 -1.18
CA GLU A 106 25.30 -1.38 -2.40
C GLU A 106 26.29 -2.53 -2.53
N ASP A 107 27.00 -2.89 -1.44
CA ASP A 107 27.92 -4.02 -1.43
C ASP A 107 27.17 -5.35 -1.64
N MET A 108 25.97 -5.51 -1.06
CA MET A 108 25.15 -6.69 -1.25
C MET A 108 24.67 -6.80 -2.70
N ILE A 109 24.21 -5.71 -3.30
CA ILE A 109 23.76 -5.64 -4.71
C ILE A 109 24.90 -6.03 -5.65
N ALA A 110 26.12 -5.55 -5.38
CA ALA A 110 27.30 -5.82 -6.22
C ALA A 110 27.91 -7.22 -6.01
N SER A 111 27.51 -7.96 -4.97
CA SER A 111 28.18 -9.20 -4.53
C SER A 111 27.96 -10.40 -5.44
N GLY A 112 26.87 -10.45 -6.22
CA GLY A 112 26.43 -11.66 -6.95
C GLY A 112 25.89 -12.78 -6.05
N ALA A 113 25.70 -12.53 -4.76
CA ALA A 113 25.21 -13.51 -3.78
C ALA A 113 23.68 -13.72 -3.83
N ILE A 114 22.94 -12.82 -4.48
CA ILE A 114 21.49 -12.76 -4.48
C ILE A 114 20.92 -12.66 -5.90
N ASP A 115 19.70 -13.14 -6.07
CA ASP A 115 18.88 -12.97 -7.28
C ASP A 115 17.77 -11.92 -7.06
N ALA A 116 17.38 -11.75 -5.79
CA ALA A 116 16.36 -10.80 -5.38
C ALA A 116 16.75 -10.08 -4.09
N LEU A 117 16.37 -8.80 -3.98
CA LEU A 117 16.60 -7.97 -2.80
C LEU A 117 15.26 -7.64 -2.13
N LEU A 118 15.12 -8.00 -0.84
CA LEU A 118 14.05 -7.48 0.02
C LEU A 118 14.59 -6.26 0.78
N ILE A 119 13.93 -5.11 0.59
CA ILE A 119 14.33 -3.83 1.18
C ILE A 119 13.43 -3.53 2.38
N ALA A 120 14.00 -3.52 3.58
CA ALA A 120 13.31 -3.27 4.86
C ALA A 120 14.02 -2.16 5.69
N THR A 121 14.63 -1.23 5.00
CA THR A 121 15.33 -0.05 5.55
C THR A 121 14.34 1.07 5.93
N PRO A 122 14.77 2.21 6.48
CA PRO A 122 13.95 3.41 6.56
C PRO A 122 13.51 3.90 5.17
N HIS A 123 12.35 4.54 5.10
CA HIS A 123 11.56 4.79 3.89
C HIS A 123 12.32 5.45 2.73
N TYR A 124 13.14 6.48 3.02
CA TYR A 124 13.89 7.20 1.96
C TYR A 124 14.92 6.32 1.22
N GLN A 125 15.41 5.25 1.85
CA GLN A 125 16.35 4.33 1.21
C GLN A 125 15.66 3.33 0.26
N HIS A 126 14.33 3.17 0.35
CA HIS A 126 13.59 2.24 -0.50
C HIS A 126 13.77 2.57 -1.98
N THR A 127 13.68 3.85 -2.33
CA THR A 127 13.83 4.32 -3.71
C THR A 127 15.25 4.12 -4.24
N SER A 128 16.26 4.58 -3.51
CA SER A 128 17.66 4.52 -3.98
C SER A 128 18.16 3.08 -4.12
N LEU A 129 17.90 2.23 -3.11
CA LEU A 129 18.28 0.82 -3.15
C LEU A 129 17.47 0.04 -4.19
N GLY A 130 16.18 0.34 -4.35
CA GLY A 130 15.34 -0.29 -5.36
C GLY A 130 15.82 0.02 -6.79
N ILE A 131 16.17 1.27 -7.07
CA ILE A 131 16.73 1.69 -8.35
C ILE A 131 18.06 0.99 -8.61
N ALA A 132 18.99 1.00 -7.64
CA ALA A 132 20.29 0.36 -7.77
C ALA A 132 20.19 -1.17 -8.01
N ALA A 133 19.26 -1.84 -7.30
CA ALA A 133 19.03 -3.26 -7.47
C ALA A 133 18.47 -3.60 -8.86
N LEU A 134 17.50 -2.82 -9.36
CA LEU A 134 16.95 -2.99 -10.72
C LEU A 134 18.01 -2.77 -11.79
N GLU A 135 18.88 -1.75 -11.65
CA GLU A 135 20.01 -1.50 -12.55
C GLU A 135 21.04 -2.63 -12.54
N ALA A 136 21.22 -3.30 -11.41
CA ALA A 136 22.07 -4.49 -11.30
C ALA A 136 21.40 -5.78 -11.81
N GLY A 137 20.16 -5.71 -12.31
CA GLY A 137 19.42 -6.86 -12.84
C GLY A 137 18.76 -7.73 -11.78
N LEU A 138 18.64 -7.25 -10.53
CA LEU A 138 18.00 -7.97 -9.44
C LEU A 138 16.48 -7.76 -9.44
N HIS A 139 15.74 -8.78 -9.01
CA HIS A 139 14.33 -8.63 -8.63
C HIS A 139 14.24 -7.91 -7.29
N ILE A 140 13.16 -7.15 -7.04
CA ILE A 140 12.99 -6.42 -5.79
C ILE A 140 11.63 -6.66 -5.14
N MET A 141 11.65 -6.80 -3.81
CA MET A 141 10.48 -6.67 -2.96
C MET A 141 10.74 -5.55 -1.96
N VAL A 142 9.85 -4.58 -1.89
CA VAL A 142 10.03 -3.39 -1.05
C VAL A 142 8.99 -3.39 0.07
N GLU A 143 9.47 -3.20 1.31
CA GLU A 143 8.59 -2.94 2.45
C GLU A 143 7.75 -1.68 2.20
N LYS A 144 6.60 -1.65 2.86
CA LYS A 144 5.77 -0.45 2.80
C LYS A 144 6.35 0.68 3.68
N PRO A 145 6.18 1.93 3.23
CA PRO A 145 5.76 2.39 1.90
C PRO A 145 6.79 2.02 0.83
N ILE A 146 6.39 1.90 -0.43
CA ILE A 146 7.37 1.63 -1.50
C ILE A 146 8.40 2.76 -1.65
N SER A 147 8.06 3.97 -1.17
CA SER A 147 8.91 5.16 -1.10
C SER A 147 8.35 6.12 -0.07
N ALA A 148 9.16 7.05 0.45
CA ALA A 148 8.74 8.04 1.44
C ALA A 148 7.70 9.04 0.91
N HIS A 149 7.74 9.37 -0.39
CA HIS A 149 6.79 10.28 -1.02
C HIS A 149 6.55 9.95 -2.50
N LYS A 150 5.47 10.55 -3.04
CA LYS A 150 4.97 10.25 -4.39
C LYS A 150 6.03 10.41 -5.49
N ALA A 151 6.80 11.51 -5.49
CA ALA A 151 7.81 11.74 -6.53
C ALA A 151 8.90 10.66 -6.52
N ASP A 152 9.33 10.18 -5.35
CA ASP A 152 10.24 9.07 -5.21
C ASP A 152 9.63 7.74 -5.68
N ALA A 153 8.35 7.50 -5.37
CA ALA A 153 7.63 6.33 -5.85
C ALA A 153 7.54 6.32 -7.39
N GLU A 154 7.25 7.48 -8.00
CA GLU A 154 7.23 7.64 -9.46
C GLU A 154 8.61 7.37 -10.08
N ARG A 155 9.72 7.83 -9.45
CA ARG A 155 11.09 7.53 -9.89
C ARG A 155 11.41 6.03 -9.84
N LEU A 156 11.06 5.35 -8.76
CA LEU A 156 11.23 3.90 -8.62
C LEU A 156 10.41 3.12 -9.64
N ILE A 157 9.14 3.49 -9.83
CA ILE A 157 8.25 2.86 -10.82
C ILE A 157 8.73 3.08 -12.24
N ALA A 158 9.20 4.27 -12.57
CA ALA A 158 9.77 4.56 -13.88
C ALA A 158 11.00 3.68 -14.17
N LYS A 159 11.85 3.45 -13.14
CA LYS A 159 12.99 2.54 -13.26
C LYS A 159 12.52 1.09 -13.46
N ALA A 160 11.55 0.61 -12.68
CA ALA A 160 11.01 -0.73 -12.82
C ALA A 160 10.40 -0.98 -14.23
N ASN A 161 9.67 0.00 -14.75
CA ASN A 161 9.11 -0.06 -16.11
C ASN A 161 10.19 -0.11 -17.21
N ALA A 162 11.35 0.48 -16.95
CA ALA A 162 12.51 0.41 -17.87
C ALA A 162 13.24 -0.95 -17.78
N HIS A 163 12.95 -1.75 -16.77
CA HIS A 163 13.54 -3.07 -16.54
C HIS A 163 12.44 -4.16 -16.42
N PRO A 164 11.71 -4.44 -17.51
CA PRO A 164 10.51 -5.30 -17.47
C PRO A 164 10.80 -6.79 -17.21
N ASP A 165 12.05 -7.21 -17.26
CA ASP A 165 12.46 -8.58 -16.94
C ASP A 165 12.64 -8.79 -15.42
N GLN A 166 12.76 -7.70 -14.65
CA GLN A 166 12.82 -7.75 -13.20
C GLN A 166 11.41 -7.68 -12.59
N VAL A 167 11.20 -8.50 -11.56
CA VAL A 167 9.96 -8.49 -10.78
C VAL A 167 10.07 -7.44 -9.69
N PHE A 168 9.07 -6.54 -9.61
CA PHE A 168 8.93 -5.56 -8.54
C PHE A 168 7.64 -5.80 -7.76
N ALA A 169 7.75 -6.22 -6.49
CA ALA A 169 6.65 -6.44 -5.56
C ALA A 169 6.70 -5.47 -4.38
N GLY A 170 5.53 -5.12 -3.85
CA GLY A 170 5.38 -4.38 -2.59
C GLY A 170 4.91 -5.29 -1.46
N MET A 171 5.33 -5.03 -0.21
CA MET A 171 4.93 -5.81 0.97
C MET A 171 3.55 -5.35 1.49
N PHE A 172 2.49 -5.62 0.71
CA PHE A 172 1.10 -5.29 1.05
C PHE A 172 0.34 -6.55 1.51
N GLN A 173 0.70 -7.08 2.67
CA GLN A 173 0.20 -8.36 3.18
C GLN A 173 -1.31 -8.42 3.41
N LEU A 174 -2.01 -7.28 3.55
CA LEU A 174 -3.48 -7.29 3.66
C LEU A 174 -4.14 -7.84 2.39
N ARG A 175 -3.48 -7.76 1.23
CA ARG A 175 -4.02 -8.27 -0.04
C ARG A 175 -4.12 -9.80 -0.11
N VAL A 176 -3.39 -10.53 0.76
CA VAL A 176 -3.51 -11.99 0.88
C VAL A 176 -4.41 -12.42 2.03
N GLU A 177 -4.94 -11.49 2.82
CA GLU A 177 -5.86 -11.82 3.90
C GLU A 177 -7.27 -12.10 3.36
N PRO A 178 -7.89 -13.24 3.73
CA PRO A 178 -9.18 -13.66 3.17
C PRO A 178 -10.29 -12.62 3.34
N ARG A 179 -10.31 -11.86 4.45
CA ARG A 179 -11.31 -10.83 4.71
C ARG A 179 -11.27 -9.70 3.66
N TYR A 180 -10.08 -9.19 3.32
CA TYR A 180 -9.96 -8.11 2.34
C TYR A 180 -10.15 -8.60 0.90
N GLN A 181 -9.72 -9.83 0.60
CA GLN A 181 -10.03 -10.48 -0.69
C GLN A 181 -11.54 -10.62 -0.88
N LYS A 182 -12.26 -11.06 0.16
CA LYS A 182 -13.72 -11.21 0.09
C LYS A 182 -14.45 -9.88 -0.05
N ILE A 183 -14.00 -8.85 0.67
CA ILE A 183 -14.55 -7.49 0.52
C ILE A 183 -14.34 -7.01 -0.93
N ARG A 184 -13.14 -7.18 -1.47
CA ARG A 184 -12.82 -6.79 -2.85
C ARG A 184 -13.68 -7.54 -3.86
N GLU A 185 -13.85 -8.85 -3.69
CA GLU A 185 -14.72 -9.67 -4.54
C GLU A 185 -16.15 -9.11 -4.57
N ILE A 186 -16.75 -8.83 -3.40
CA ILE A 186 -18.12 -8.29 -3.27
C ILE A 186 -18.24 -6.91 -3.94
N VAL A 187 -17.27 -6.03 -3.73
CA VAL A 187 -17.28 -4.69 -4.33
C VAL A 187 -17.12 -4.77 -5.84
N GLN A 188 -16.16 -5.54 -6.34
CA GLN A 188 -15.85 -5.61 -7.77
C GLN A 188 -16.84 -6.42 -8.58
N SER A 189 -17.57 -7.37 -7.96
CA SER A 189 -18.67 -8.08 -8.63
C SER A 189 -19.91 -7.19 -8.84
N GLY A 190 -19.95 -5.99 -8.22
CA GLY A 190 -21.11 -5.11 -8.28
C GLY A 190 -22.27 -5.57 -7.40
N GLU A 191 -22.02 -6.45 -6.43
CA GLU A 191 -23.04 -6.94 -5.49
C GLU A 191 -23.61 -5.81 -4.61
N LEU A 192 -22.80 -4.79 -4.30
CA LEU A 192 -23.26 -3.58 -3.60
C LEU A 192 -23.95 -2.56 -4.51
N GLY A 193 -23.96 -2.75 -5.84
CA GLY A 193 -24.44 -1.76 -6.81
C GLY A 193 -23.48 -0.58 -6.94
N ASP A 194 -24.01 0.61 -7.26
CA ASP A 194 -23.20 1.84 -7.32
C ASP A 194 -22.77 2.24 -5.91
N LEU A 195 -21.49 2.43 -5.72
CA LEU A 195 -20.96 2.84 -4.41
C LEU A 195 -21.45 4.25 -4.07
N MET A 196 -21.89 4.42 -2.84
CA MET A 196 -22.41 5.67 -2.30
C MET A 196 -21.49 6.24 -1.22
N ARG A 197 -20.91 5.36 -0.39
CA ARG A 197 -20.06 5.78 0.72
C ARG A 197 -19.01 4.72 1.05
N VAL A 198 -17.78 5.20 1.31
CA VAL A 198 -16.65 4.41 1.83
C VAL A 198 -16.18 5.05 3.13
N LEU A 199 -16.20 4.32 4.23
CA LEU A 199 -15.77 4.83 5.54
C LEU A 199 -14.80 3.84 6.18
N TRP A 200 -13.63 4.33 6.59
CA TRP A 200 -12.73 3.57 7.45
C TRP A 200 -12.35 4.42 8.67
N ILE A 201 -12.73 3.94 9.85
CA ILE A 201 -12.24 4.44 11.13
C ILE A 201 -11.22 3.44 11.63
N MET A 202 -10.00 3.90 11.87
CA MET A 202 -8.89 3.08 12.33
C MET A 202 -8.07 3.84 13.37
N THR A 203 -8.49 3.76 14.61
CA THR A 203 -7.88 4.44 15.76
C THR A 203 -7.36 3.46 16.82
N ASP A 204 -7.41 2.15 16.54
CA ASP A 204 -6.97 1.08 17.44
C ASP A 204 -5.45 0.83 17.43
N TRP A 205 -4.69 1.67 16.72
CA TRP A 205 -3.23 1.61 16.66
C TRP A 205 -2.57 2.59 17.63
N PHE A 206 -3.02 2.56 18.90
CA PHE A 206 -2.39 3.36 19.95
C PHE A 206 -0.88 3.14 20.00
N ARG A 207 -0.13 4.24 20.11
CA ARG A 207 1.33 4.24 20.30
C ARG A 207 1.67 5.12 21.48
N SER A 208 2.61 4.67 22.31
CA SER A 208 3.16 5.47 23.39
C SER A 208 4.34 6.31 22.90
N GLU A 209 4.76 7.30 23.67
CA GLU A 209 5.94 8.12 23.39
C GLU A 209 7.20 7.28 23.13
N ILE A 210 7.40 6.19 23.89
CA ILE A 210 8.54 5.28 23.72
C ILE A 210 8.60 4.68 22.30
N TYR A 211 7.46 4.37 21.70
CA TYR A 211 7.43 3.86 20.32
C TYR A 211 8.04 4.89 19.36
N PHE A 212 7.63 6.15 19.46
CA PHE A 212 8.15 7.21 18.60
C PHE A 212 9.62 7.52 18.90
N GLN A 213 10.08 7.35 20.12
CA GLN A 213 11.47 7.50 20.51
C GLN A 213 12.35 6.30 20.10
N SER A 214 11.76 5.19 19.69
CA SER A 214 12.50 4.01 19.22
C SER A 214 13.08 4.22 17.81
N GLY A 215 14.40 4.41 17.74
CA GLY A 215 15.10 4.67 16.47
C GLY A 215 15.07 6.14 16.04
N GLY A 216 16.19 6.61 15.52
CA GLY A 216 16.42 8.02 15.19
C GLY A 216 15.64 8.55 13.97
N TRP A 217 15.02 7.70 13.19
CA TRP A 217 14.32 8.05 11.94
C TRP A 217 12.81 8.25 12.11
N ARG A 218 12.20 7.58 13.12
CA ARG A 218 10.73 7.61 13.32
C ARG A 218 10.23 9.00 13.66
N ALA A 219 8.99 9.27 13.26
CA ALA A 219 8.23 10.46 13.62
C ALA A 219 8.92 11.79 13.29
N THR A 220 9.74 11.79 12.23
CA THR A 220 10.38 12.99 11.70
C THR A 220 10.17 13.10 10.20
N TRP A 221 10.02 14.33 9.70
CA TRP A 221 9.89 14.57 8.26
C TRP A 221 11.11 14.05 7.50
N LYS A 222 12.31 14.29 8.01
CA LYS A 222 13.57 13.88 7.41
C LYS A 222 13.80 12.36 7.43
N GLY A 223 13.33 11.67 8.47
CA GLY A 223 13.61 10.24 8.65
C GLY A 223 12.52 9.32 8.11
N GLU A 224 11.26 9.74 8.24
CA GLU A 224 10.09 8.91 7.91
C GLU A 224 9.28 9.45 6.74
N GLY A 225 9.22 10.78 6.55
CA GLY A 225 8.47 11.45 5.51
C GLY A 225 6.98 11.67 5.82
N GLY A 226 6.52 11.24 6.98
CA GLY A 226 5.15 11.33 7.48
C GLY A 226 5.00 10.54 8.78
N GLY A 227 3.80 10.48 9.32
CA GLY A 227 3.48 9.85 10.59
C GLY A 227 2.51 8.67 10.46
N VAL A 228 1.34 8.80 11.14
CA VAL A 228 0.35 7.73 11.24
C VAL A 228 -0.12 7.21 9.89
N LEU A 229 -0.28 8.07 8.88
CA LEU A 229 -0.74 7.67 7.56
C LEU A 229 0.31 6.85 6.80
N LEU A 230 1.56 7.31 6.81
CA LEU A 230 2.62 6.69 6.01
C LEU A 230 3.20 5.44 6.68
N ASN A 231 3.16 5.35 8.00
CA ASN A 231 3.70 4.20 8.74
C ASN A 231 2.63 3.23 9.22
N GLN A 232 1.73 3.66 10.14
CA GLN A 232 0.79 2.73 10.77
C GLN A 232 -0.36 2.33 9.84
N CYS A 233 -0.91 3.29 9.08
CA CYS A 233 -2.14 3.11 8.30
C CYS A 233 -1.94 2.80 6.83
N LEU A 234 -0.70 2.74 6.34
CA LEU A 234 -0.47 2.58 4.91
C LEU A 234 -1.04 1.29 4.33
N HIS A 235 -1.04 0.21 5.11
CA HIS A 235 -1.68 -1.04 4.70
C HIS A 235 -3.18 -0.88 4.47
N GLN A 236 -3.86 -0.10 5.31
CA GLN A 236 -5.29 0.17 5.18
C GLN A 236 -5.56 1.12 4.00
N LEU A 237 -4.71 2.12 3.78
CA LEU A 237 -4.80 2.98 2.60
C LEU A 237 -4.60 2.17 1.32
N ASP A 238 -3.65 1.23 1.31
CA ASP A 238 -3.46 0.31 0.21
C ASP A 238 -4.69 -0.59 -0.01
N ALA A 239 -5.19 -1.24 1.03
CA ALA A 239 -6.38 -2.08 0.94
C ALA A 239 -7.61 -1.29 0.49
N MET A 240 -7.81 -0.06 0.98
CA MET A 240 -8.92 0.80 0.60
C MET A 240 -8.89 1.11 -0.90
N GLN A 241 -7.77 1.65 -1.42
CA GLN A 241 -7.66 1.98 -2.84
C GLN A 241 -7.71 0.72 -3.74
N TRP A 242 -7.16 -0.40 -3.29
CA TRP A 242 -7.19 -1.67 -4.00
C TRP A 242 -8.61 -2.24 -4.12
N ILE A 243 -9.47 -1.97 -3.12
CA ILE A 243 -10.88 -2.44 -3.08
C ILE A 243 -11.80 -1.47 -3.82
N THR A 244 -11.71 -0.16 -3.54
CA THR A 244 -12.69 0.85 -3.96
C THR A 244 -12.21 1.79 -5.07
N GLY A 245 -10.93 1.73 -5.43
CA GLY A 245 -10.28 2.70 -6.32
C GLY A 245 -9.83 3.97 -5.59
N MET A 246 -9.13 4.83 -6.33
CA MET A 246 -8.65 6.12 -5.83
C MET A 246 -9.77 7.15 -5.81
N PRO A 247 -9.85 8.01 -4.78
CA PRO A 247 -10.71 9.20 -4.84
C PRO A 247 -10.20 10.19 -5.90
N SER A 248 -11.06 11.09 -6.32
CA SER A 248 -10.70 12.18 -7.24
C SER A 248 -10.30 13.47 -6.51
N ARG A 249 -10.67 13.59 -5.22
CA ARG A 249 -10.42 14.77 -4.40
C ARG A 249 -10.46 14.42 -2.92
N VAL A 250 -9.62 15.08 -2.11
CA VAL A 250 -9.62 14.92 -0.65
C VAL A 250 -9.59 16.28 0.05
N SER A 251 -10.17 16.30 1.26
CA SER A 251 -10.10 17.43 2.19
C SER A 251 -9.83 16.87 3.60
N SER A 252 -8.74 17.29 4.23
CA SER A 252 -8.27 16.71 5.48
C SER A 252 -8.06 17.74 6.57
N HIS A 253 -8.23 17.27 7.82
CA HIS A 253 -7.71 17.90 9.02
C HIS A 253 -6.64 16.98 9.60
N VAL A 254 -5.43 17.52 9.80
CA VAL A 254 -4.29 16.79 10.35
C VAL A 254 -3.81 17.44 11.64
N GLY A 255 -3.61 16.65 12.67
CA GLY A 255 -2.94 17.03 13.91
C GLY A 255 -1.48 16.63 13.84
N ILE A 256 -0.59 17.62 13.80
CA ILE A 256 0.85 17.42 13.84
C ILE A 256 1.29 17.41 15.30
N GLY A 257 1.86 16.27 15.76
CA GLY A 257 2.23 16.12 17.16
C GLY A 257 1.12 16.49 18.13
N LYS A 258 -0.12 16.12 17.81
CA LYS A 258 -1.30 16.50 18.59
C LYS A 258 -1.34 15.78 19.93
N TRP A 259 -0.90 14.52 19.92
CA TRP A 259 -0.94 13.63 21.08
C TRP A 259 0.46 13.24 21.61
N HIS A 260 1.50 13.43 20.78
CA HIS A 260 2.86 13.00 21.07
C HIS A 260 3.87 14.11 20.76
N ASP A 261 5.04 14.05 21.40
CA ASP A 261 6.18 14.95 21.12
C ASP A 261 6.88 14.53 19.81
N ILE A 262 6.24 14.82 18.68
CA ILE A 262 6.68 14.46 17.32
C ILE A 262 6.38 15.60 16.34
N GLU A 263 7.03 15.59 15.17
CA GLU A 263 6.85 16.64 14.15
C GLU A 263 5.98 16.26 12.96
N VAL A 264 5.43 15.02 12.95
CA VAL A 264 4.58 14.48 11.89
C VAL A 264 3.14 14.29 12.39
N GLU A 265 2.22 13.91 11.51
CA GLU A 265 0.82 13.71 11.87
C GLU A 265 0.62 12.43 12.71
N ASP A 266 -0.17 12.55 13.78
CA ASP A 266 -0.61 11.46 14.66
C ASP A 266 -2.13 11.37 14.83
N ASP A 267 -2.87 12.29 14.17
CA ASP A 267 -4.34 12.37 14.18
C ASP A 267 -4.82 12.93 12.86
N VAL A 268 -5.70 12.22 12.15
CA VAL A 268 -6.21 12.62 10.83
C VAL A 268 -7.67 12.31 10.67
N THR A 269 -8.43 13.29 10.16
CA THR A 269 -9.79 13.11 9.64
C THR A 269 -9.82 13.62 8.21
N CYS A 270 -10.08 12.73 7.26
CA CYS A 270 -10.10 13.02 5.83
C CYS A 270 -11.48 12.73 5.24
N TYR A 271 -12.02 13.66 4.47
CA TYR A 271 -13.14 13.48 3.57
C TYR A 271 -12.63 13.25 2.14
N MET A 272 -13.29 12.37 1.39
CA MET A 272 -12.93 11.97 0.04
C MET A 272 -14.12 12.05 -0.91
N GLU A 273 -13.88 12.47 -2.13
CA GLU A 273 -14.84 12.45 -3.23
C GLU A 273 -14.34 11.48 -4.31
N PHE A 274 -15.23 10.62 -4.80
CA PHE A 274 -14.92 9.69 -5.89
C PHE A 274 -15.58 10.16 -7.18
N SER A 275 -14.97 9.85 -8.32
CA SER A 275 -15.45 10.27 -9.66
C SER A 275 -16.84 9.74 -10.00
N ASN A 276 -17.29 8.64 -9.37
CA ASN A 276 -18.64 8.07 -9.51
C ASN A 276 -19.69 8.75 -8.60
N GLY A 277 -19.32 9.80 -7.86
CA GLY A 277 -20.19 10.55 -6.95
C GLY A 277 -20.28 9.95 -5.54
N ALA A 278 -19.58 8.86 -5.23
CA ALA A 278 -19.48 8.35 -3.87
C ALA A 278 -18.68 9.32 -2.98
N ALA A 279 -19.05 9.39 -1.72
CA ALA A 279 -18.28 10.08 -0.69
C ALA A 279 -17.48 9.08 0.15
N GLY A 280 -16.35 9.53 0.72
CA GLY A 280 -15.57 8.70 1.62
C GLY A 280 -15.09 9.47 2.84
N ALA A 281 -14.70 8.73 3.88
CA ALA A 281 -13.97 9.27 5.00
C ALA A 281 -12.94 8.26 5.53
N PHE A 282 -11.78 8.76 5.91
CA PHE A 282 -10.74 8.01 6.60
C PHE A 282 -10.38 8.75 7.88
N ILE A 283 -10.51 8.07 9.03
CA ILE A 283 -10.24 8.65 10.34
C ILE A 283 -9.23 7.76 11.03
N THR A 284 -8.12 8.35 11.49
CA THR A 284 -7.08 7.62 12.20
C THR A 284 -6.42 8.47 13.27
N SER A 285 -5.97 7.80 14.33
CA SER A 285 -5.20 8.41 15.41
C SER A 285 -4.29 7.35 16.05
N SER A 286 -3.09 7.74 16.42
CA SER A 286 -2.21 6.91 17.26
C SER A 286 -2.27 7.26 18.75
N GLY A 287 -3.06 8.27 19.13
CA GLY A 287 -3.25 8.72 20.50
C GLY A 287 -4.56 8.26 21.16
N GLU A 288 -5.45 7.59 20.43
CA GLU A 288 -6.76 7.16 20.94
C GLU A 288 -6.69 5.76 21.56
N THR A 289 -7.30 5.61 22.76
CA THR A 289 -7.47 4.30 23.41
C THR A 289 -8.68 4.35 24.38
N PRO A 290 -9.59 3.32 24.38
CA PRO A 290 -9.66 2.26 23.37
C PRO A 290 -10.02 2.84 22.01
N GLY A 291 -9.38 2.36 20.97
CA GLY A 291 -9.65 2.79 19.59
C GLY A 291 -10.76 2.00 18.93
N SER A 292 -11.01 2.33 17.66
CA SER A 292 -12.01 1.67 16.81
C SER A 292 -11.34 1.19 15.53
N ASN A 293 -11.80 0.03 15.01
CA ASN A 293 -11.46 -0.40 13.65
C ASN A 293 -12.74 -0.86 12.96
N ARG A 294 -13.26 0.00 12.07
CA ARG A 294 -14.49 -0.23 11.33
C ARG A 294 -14.33 0.19 9.89
N PHE A 295 -14.44 -0.76 9.00
CA PHE A 295 -14.48 -0.54 7.55
C PHE A 295 -15.89 -0.77 7.03
N GLU A 296 -16.52 0.25 6.46
CA GLU A 296 -17.89 0.21 5.97
C GLU A 296 -17.96 0.72 4.53
N ILE A 297 -18.61 -0.05 3.66
CA ILE A 297 -18.87 0.30 2.26
C ILE A 297 -20.36 0.19 2.02
N ALA A 298 -21.00 1.29 1.61
CA ALA A 298 -22.40 1.34 1.25
C ALA A 298 -22.58 1.61 -0.23
N GLY A 299 -23.49 0.87 -0.84
CA GLY A 299 -23.90 1.04 -2.23
C GLY A 299 -25.42 0.98 -2.36
N THR A 300 -25.92 1.14 -3.59
CA THR A 300 -27.37 1.17 -3.85
C THR A 300 -28.08 -0.14 -3.52
N LYS A 301 -27.36 -1.28 -3.62
CA LYS A 301 -27.92 -2.61 -3.35
C LYS A 301 -27.69 -3.13 -1.95
N GLY A 302 -26.93 -2.41 -1.10
CA GLY A 302 -26.67 -2.86 0.26
C GLY A 302 -25.45 -2.21 0.91
N ARG A 303 -25.01 -2.83 2.01
CA ARG A 303 -23.90 -2.34 2.83
C ARG A 303 -23.07 -3.49 3.36
N LEU A 304 -21.75 -3.32 3.32
CA LEU A 304 -20.76 -4.23 3.88
C LEU A 304 -20.07 -3.57 5.07
N ILE A 305 -19.89 -4.29 6.16
CA ILE A 305 -19.20 -3.83 7.37
C ILE A 305 -18.20 -4.89 7.82
N LEU A 306 -16.94 -4.51 7.97
CA LEU A 306 -15.93 -5.26 8.70
C LEU A 306 -15.67 -4.54 10.04
N GLU A 307 -16.00 -5.19 11.14
CA GLU A 307 -15.81 -4.68 12.50
C GLU A 307 -15.66 -5.85 13.47
N ASN A 308 -14.76 -5.74 14.44
CA ASN A 308 -14.51 -6.80 15.44
C ASN A 308 -14.26 -8.18 14.81
N ASN A 309 -13.50 -8.23 13.71
CA ASN A 309 -13.23 -9.44 12.89
C ASN A 309 -14.48 -10.12 12.31
N LYS A 310 -15.62 -9.42 12.26
CA LYS A 310 -16.84 -9.90 11.62
C LYS A 310 -17.12 -9.14 10.35
N LEU A 311 -17.40 -9.86 9.27
CA LEU A 311 -17.82 -9.31 8.00
C LEU A 311 -19.31 -9.51 7.83
N THR A 312 -20.07 -8.40 7.85
CA THR A 312 -21.51 -8.41 7.72
C THR A 312 -21.94 -7.77 6.41
N LEU A 313 -22.70 -8.48 5.60
CA LEU A 313 -23.31 -7.99 4.38
C LEU A 313 -24.84 -7.87 4.55
N THR A 314 -25.33 -6.64 4.37
CA THR A 314 -26.76 -6.34 4.32
C THR A 314 -27.15 -6.06 2.88
N ARG A 315 -28.13 -6.79 2.33
CA ARG A 315 -28.64 -6.61 0.95
C ARG A 315 -30.03 -6.00 0.98
N ASN A 316 -30.28 -5.03 0.11
CA ASN A 316 -31.60 -4.49 -0.17
C ASN A 316 -32.34 -5.40 -1.16
N ALA A 317 -33.59 -5.73 -0.89
CA ALA A 317 -34.43 -6.49 -1.82
C ALA A 317 -34.65 -5.74 -3.15
N VAL A 318 -34.65 -4.41 -3.11
CA VAL A 318 -34.70 -3.50 -4.25
C VAL A 318 -33.61 -2.44 -4.07
N PRO A 319 -32.81 -2.11 -5.11
CA PRO A 319 -31.82 -1.05 -5.02
C PRO A 319 -32.42 0.26 -4.50
N SER A 320 -31.70 0.96 -3.62
CA SER A 320 -32.21 2.17 -2.93
C SER A 320 -32.58 3.32 -3.87
N ASP A 321 -31.83 3.48 -4.94
CA ASP A 321 -32.08 4.47 -5.99
C ASP A 321 -33.35 4.17 -6.80
N GLN A 322 -33.64 2.87 -7.05
CA GLN A 322 -34.85 2.40 -7.68
C GLN A 322 -36.03 2.50 -6.70
N TRP A 323 -35.86 2.07 -5.45
CA TRP A 323 -36.90 2.15 -4.42
C TRP A 323 -37.34 3.58 -4.19
N SER A 324 -36.41 4.52 -4.11
CA SER A 324 -36.70 5.94 -3.95
C SER A 324 -37.63 6.52 -5.02
N LYS A 325 -37.56 6.01 -6.24
CA LYS A 325 -38.36 6.46 -7.38
C LYS A 325 -39.71 5.74 -7.51
N THR A 326 -39.83 4.51 -6.95
CA THR A 326 -41.00 3.64 -7.17
C THR A 326 -41.88 3.46 -5.94
N SER A 327 -41.35 3.72 -4.74
CA SER A 327 -42.11 3.61 -3.49
C SER A 327 -43.25 4.63 -3.45
N LYS A 328 -44.42 4.16 -3.00
CA LYS A 328 -45.59 4.99 -2.77
C LYS A 328 -45.71 5.46 -1.31
N ILE A 329 -44.77 5.03 -0.46
CA ILE A 329 -44.78 5.31 1.00
C ILE A 329 -43.51 6.08 1.32
N GLY A 330 -43.65 7.32 1.80
CA GLY A 330 -42.53 8.25 1.97
C GLY A 330 -41.51 7.87 3.04
N PHE A 331 -41.86 7.03 4.01
CA PHE A 331 -41.00 6.67 5.14
C PHE A 331 -40.60 5.19 5.17
N GLN A 332 -40.95 4.41 4.13
CA GLN A 332 -40.62 2.99 4.07
C GLN A 332 -39.29 2.77 3.37
N GLN A 333 -38.42 1.98 3.97
CA GLN A 333 -37.21 1.46 3.39
C GLN A 333 -37.51 0.14 2.64
N PRO A 334 -36.67 -0.28 1.65
CA PRO A 334 -36.76 -1.61 1.09
C PRO A 334 -36.49 -2.68 2.17
N GLU A 335 -37.08 -3.85 2.02
CA GLU A 335 -36.74 -5.00 2.85
C GLU A 335 -35.25 -5.34 2.71
N THR A 336 -34.64 -5.82 3.80
CA THR A 336 -33.23 -6.16 3.83
C THR A 336 -33.02 -7.58 4.34
N THR A 337 -31.96 -8.21 3.84
CA THR A 337 -31.42 -9.45 4.40
C THR A 337 -30.03 -9.20 4.94
N VAL A 338 -29.69 -9.83 6.08
CA VAL A 338 -28.39 -9.68 6.74
C VAL A 338 -27.70 -11.04 6.77
N GLU A 339 -26.46 -11.06 6.37
CA GLU A 339 -25.59 -12.24 6.36
C GLU A 339 -24.28 -11.92 7.05
N GLU A 340 -23.83 -12.75 7.99
CA GLU A 340 -22.46 -12.73 8.50
C GLU A 340 -21.64 -13.68 7.62
N ILE A 341 -20.66 -13.14 6.89
CA ILE A 341 -19.81 -13.89 5.99
C ILE A 341 -18.69 -14.53 6.79
N PRO A 342 -18.53 -15.87 6.77
CA PRO A 342 -17.45 -16.54 7.45
C PRO A 342 -16.08 -16.12 6.86
N ILE A 343 -15.16 -15.73 7.72
CA ILE A 343 -13.79 -15.37 7.33
C ILE A 343 -12.85 -16.40 7.92
N PRO A 344 -12.13 -17.17 7.09
CA PRO A 344 -11.05 -18.02 7.58
C PRO A 344 -9.92 -17.16 8.15
N GLY A 345 -9.20 -17.68 9.14
CA GLY A 345 -8.03 -16.99 9.69
C GLY A 345 -6.95 -16.75 8.64
N ALA A 346 -6.23 -15.65 8.77
CA ALA A 346 -5.03 -15.41 7.97
C ALA A 346 -3.86 -16.21 8.58
N ASP A 347 -3.18 -16.98 7.74
CA ASP A 347 -2.00 -17.74 8.12
C ASP A 347 -0.79 -17.17 7.39
N ALA A 348 0.25 -16.73 8.12
CA ALA A 348 1.53 -16.23 7.63
C ALA A 348 1.44 -15.31 6.38
N PRO A 349 0.70 -14.19 6.42
CA PRO A 349 0.41 -13.39 5.22
C PRO A 349 1.68 -12.82 4.56
N HIS A 350 2.73 -12.49 5.32
CA HIS A 350 4.00 -12.02 4.77
C HIS A 350 4.71 -13.13 4.00
N ALA A 351 4.80 -14.33 4.57
CA ALA A 351 5.42 -15.48 3.90
C ALA A 351 4.66 -15.87 2.61
N LYS A 352 3.31 -15.82 2.62
CA LYS A 352 2.51 -16.05 1.41
C LYS A 352 2.81 -15.04 0.30
N LEU A 353 2.98 -13.78 0.67
CA LEU A 353 3.31 -12.74 -0.30
C LEU A 353 4.73 -12.91 -0.85
N MET A 354 5.71 -13.28 0.01
CA MET A 354 7.05 -13.63 -0.44
C MET A 354 7.06 -14.87 -1.35
N THR A 355 6.25 -15.90 -1.04
CA THR A 355 6.10 -17.07 -1.90
C THR A 355 5.53 -16.70 -3.28
N ASN A 356 4.51 -15.82 -3.33
CA ASN A 356 4.01 -15.30 -4.61
C ASN A 356 5.09 -14.52 -5.38
N PHE A 357 5.92 -13.72 -4.70
CA PHE A 357 7.05 -13.04 -5.33
C PHE A 357 8.06 -14.02 -5.93
N VAL A 358 8.42 -15.07 -5.20
CA VAL A 358 9.32 -16.15 -5.67
C VAL A 358 8.71 -16.86 -6.89
N ASN A 359 7.43 -17.20 -6.83
CA ASN A 359 6.71 -17.83 -7.94
C ASN A 359 6.62 -16.90 -9.17
N ALA A 360 6.46 -15.60 -8.96
CA ALA A 360 6.48 -14.63 -10.05
C ALA A 360 7.85 -14.63 -10.78
N ILE A 361 8.94 -14.76 -10.03
CA ILE A 361 10.31 -14.83 -10.59
C ILE A 361 10.52 -16.15 -11.34
N LEU A 362 10.18 -17.27 -10.74
CA LEU A 362 10.49 -18.60 -11.28
C LEU A 362 9.52 -19.03 -12.38
N ASP A 363 8.23 -18.78 -12.20
CA ASP A 363 7.15 -19.36 -13.02
C ASP A 363 6.38 -18.30 -13.80
N GLY A 364 6.59 -17.00 -13.54
CA GLY A 364 5.80 -15.91 -14.14
C GLY A 364 4.39 -15.81 -13.59
N GLU A 365 4.16 -16.27 -12.34
CA GLU A 365 2.89 -16.09 -11.63
C GLU A 365 2.57 -14.58 -11.50
N ALA A 366 1.30 -14.22 -11.61
CA ALA A 366 0.89 -12.84 -11.41
C ALA A 366 1.11 -12.40 -9.97
N LEU A 367 1.71 -11.21 -9.79
CA LEU A 367 1.89 -10.63 -8.46
C LEU A 367 0.54 -10.28 -7.84
N ILE A 368 0.34 -10.66 -6.59
CA ILE A 368 -0.80 -10.22 -5.76
C ILE A 368 -0.66 -8.74 -5.40
N ALA A 369 0.57 -8.31 -5.18
CA ALA A 369 0.91 -6.94 -4.83
C ALA A 369 2.04 -6.41 -5.74
N PRO A 370 1.74 -6.05 -7.00
CA PRO A 370 2.72 -5.37 -7.84
C PRO A 370 3.22 -4.10 -7.15
N GLY A 371 4.55 -3.89 -7.10
CA GLY A 371 5.12 -2.72 -6.45
C GLY A 371 4.64 -1.40 -7.05
N THR A 372 4.33 -1.40 -8.35
CA THR A 372 3.79 -0.22 -9.06
C THR A 372 2.44 0.25 -8.52
N GLU A 373 1.61 -0.65 -7.97
CA GLU A 373 0.31 -0.30 -7.36
C GLU A 373 0.46 0.36 -5.99
N GLY A 374 1.64 0.26 -5.38
CA GLY A 374 1.94 0.93 -4.11
C GLY A 374 1.95 2.46 -4.20
N LEU A 375 2.03 3.03 -5.42
CA LEU A 375 1.90 4.47 -5.64
C LEU A 375 0.60 5.02 -5.05
N GLY A 376 -0.53 4.32 -5.21
CA GLY A 376 -1.82 4.79 -4.74
C GLY A 376 -1.85 5.01 -3.22
N SER A 377 -1.28 4.10 -2.44
CA SER A 377 -1.25 4.24 -0.97
C SER A 377 -0.31 5.37 -0.51
N VAL A 378 0.84 5.54 -1.17
CA VAL A 378 1.77 6.66 -0.90
C VAL A 378 1.10 7.99 -1.26
N GLU A 379 0.46 8.07 -2.42
CA GLU A 379 -0.26 9.28 -2.85
C GLU A 379 -1.39 9.64 -1.88
N LEU A 380 -2.19 8.66 -1.43
CA LEU A 380 -3.24 8.89 -0.44
C LEU A 380 -2.69 9.45 0.88
N ALA A 381 -1.62 8.86 1.41
CA ALA A 381 -0.98 9.36 2.62
C ALA A 381 -0.48 10.80 2.43
N ASN A 382 0.22 11.06 1.34
CA ASN A 382 0.79 12.38 1.05
C ASN A 382 -0.29 13.45 0.81
N VAL A 383 -1.31 13.15 0.00
CA VAL A 383 -2.36 14.14 -0.31
C VAL A 383 -3.21 14.48 0.90
N MET A 384 -3.46 13.53 1.81
CA MET A 384 -4.16 13.79 3.07
C MET A 384 -3.37 14.76 3.96
N VAL A 385 -2.06 14.53 4.12
CA VAL A 385 -1.20 15.47 4.87
C VAL A 385 -1.14 16.82 4.18
N TYR A 386 -0.92 16.84 2.86
CA TYR A 386 -0.80 18.06 2.08
C TYR A 386 -2.07 18.92 2.14
N SER A 387 -3.24 18.30 1.97
CA SER A 387 -4.54 18.98 2.11
C SER A 387 -4.70 19.60 3.50
N GLY A 388 -4.35 18.86 4.57
CA GLY A 388 -4.44 19.36 5.93
C GLY A 388 -3.50 20.54 6.21
N LEU A 389 -2.27 20.49 5.71
CA LEU A 389 -1.29 21.57 5.84
C LEU A 389 -1.69 22.83 5.06
N LEU A 390 -2.32 22.66 3.89
CA LEU A 390 -2.84 23.79 3.08
C LEU A 390 -4.17 24.34 3.61
N GLY A 391 -4.91 23.57 4.43
CA GLY A 391 -6.27 23.91 4.88
C GLY A 391 -7.30 23.97 3.73
N GLN A 392 -7.07 23.23 2.65
CA GLN A 392 -7.94 23.20 1.47
C GLN A 392 -8.00 21.81 0.82
N ALA A 393 -9.04 21.58 0.03
CA ALA A 393 -9.16 20.36 -0.74
C ALA A 393 -8.12 20.28 -1.86
N VAL A 394 -7.63 19.06 -2.14
CA VAL A 394 -6.65 18.77 -3.20
C VAL A 394 -7.20 17.69 -4.12
N ASP A 395 -7.06 17.93 -5.44
CA ASP A 395 -7.47 16.98 -6.47
C ASP A 395 -6.40 15.88 -6.67
N LEU A 396 -6.84 14.68 -7.08
CA LEU A 396 -5.96 13.57 -7.46
C LEU A 396 -6.05 13.32 -8.98
N PRO A 397 -4.96 12.94 -9.62
CA PRO A 397 -3.61 12.76 -9.03
C PRO A 397 -3.01 14.10 -8.58
N MET A 398 -2.40 14.09 -7.38
CA MET A 398 -1.74 15.28 -6.85
C MET A 398 -0.44 15.60 -7.61
N ASP A 399 -0.04 16.87 -7.62
CA ASP A 399 1.27 17.30 -8.11
C ASP A 399 2.37 16.78 -7.16
N SER A 400 3.17 15.82 -7.65
CA SER A 400 4.23 15.19 -6.88
C SER A 400 5.38 16.14 -6.55
N ALA A 401 5.70 17.10 -7.45
CA ALA A 401 6.74 18.09 -7.21
C ALA A 401 6.32 19.10 -6.14
N ALA A 402 5.07 19.56 -6.17
CA ALA A 402 4.54 20.49 -5.16
C ALA A 402 4.58 19.86 -3.73
N TRP A 403 4.30 18.56 -3.61
CA TRP A 403 4.45 17.87 -2.33
C TRP A 403 5.91 17.68 -1.92
N GLU A 404 6.79 17.29 -2.86
CA GLU A 404 8.23 17.15 -2.60
C GLU A 404 8.84 18.46 -2.12
N ASP A 405 8.51 19.58 -2.75
CA ASP A 405 8.94 20.92 -2.33
C ASP A 405 8.43 21.26 -0.92
N LYS A 406 7.16 20.97 -0.63
CA LYS A 406 6.58 21.20 0.69
C LYS A 406 7.23 20.33 1.77
N LEU A 407 7.50 19.06 1.47
CA LEU A 407 8.20 18.16 2.39
C LEU A 407 9.63 18.64 2.67
N ASN A 408 10.35 19.10 1.64
CA ASN A 408 11.68 19.69 1.80
C ASN A 408 11.66 20.99 2.62
N GLU A 409 10.62 21.81 2.49
CA GLU A 409 10.39 22.98 3.35
C GLU A 409 10.22 22.56 4.82
N LEU A 410 9.38 21.54 5.09
CA LEU A 410 9.15 21.00 6.43
C LEU A 410 10.45 20.44 7.04
N ILE A 411 11.23 19.67 6.27
CA ILE A 411 12.53 19.14 6.69
C ILE A 411 13.51 20.27 7.04
N THR A 412 13.60 21.29 6.18
CA THR A 412 14.55 22.39 6.34
C THR A 412 14.22 23.28 7.54
N ASN A 413 12.93 23.50 7.78
CA ASN A 413 12.44 24.37 8.85
C ASN A 413 12.18 23.60 10.16
N SER A 414 12.43 22.29 10.20
CA SER A 414 12.26 21.51 11.42
C SER A 414 13.17 22.00 12.53
N THR A 415 12.57 22.22 13.70
CA THR A 415 13.27 22.53 14.96
C THR A 415 13.09 21.42 16.00
N HIS A 416 12.48 20.30 15.59
CA HIS A 416 12.19 19.19 16.48
C HIS A 416 13.48 18.45 16.90
N GLU A 417 13.76 18.41 18.20
CA GLU A 417 14.87 17.68 18.76
C GLU A 417 14.46 16.23 19.06
N LYS A 418 14.87 15.32 18.20
CA LYS A 418 14.56 13.90 18.31
C LYS A 418 15.22 13.26 19.54
N LYS A 419 14.41 12.83 20.51
CA LYS A 419 14.87 11.99 21.63
C LYS A 419 14.85 10.53 21.18
N THR A 420 15.92 9.78 21.49
CA THR A 420 16.02 8.35 21.16
C THR A 420 16.23 7.52 22.41
N VAL A 421 15.52 6.39 22.48
CA VAL A 421 15.68 5.37 23.53
C VAL A 421 15.86 4.00 22.89
N GLU A 422 16.61 3.12 23.54
CA GLU A 422 16.67 1.71 23.16
C GLU A 422 15.43 0.99 23.70
N VAL A 423 14.73 0.30 22.82
CA VAL A 423 13.52 -0.48 23.14
C VAL A 423 13.80 -1.97 22.88
N SER A 424 13.34 -2.84 23.77
CA SER A 424 13.53 -4.28 23.63
C SER A 424 12.74 -4.86 22.44
N SER A 425 13.26 -5.94 21.85
CA SER A 425 12.60 -6.63 20.74
C SER A 425 11.29 -7.35 21.15
N GLU A 426 11.07 -7.59 22.43
CA GLU A 426 9.86 -8.25 22.95
C GLU A 426 8.61 -7.38 22.80
N ASP A 427 8.73 -6.06 22.90
CA ASP A 427 7.62 -5.12 22.72
C ASP A 427 7.10 -5.11 21.27
N PHE A 428 7.98 -5.37 20.30
CA PHE A 428 7.59 -5.43 18.90
C PHE A 428 6.72 -6.65 18.58
N ALA A 429 7.06 -7.83 19.09
CA ALA A 429 6.30 -9.05 18.89
C ALA A 429 4.85 -8.94 19.42
N ALA A 430 4.63 -8.11 20.44
CA ALA A 430 3.30 -7.85 20.99
C ALA A 430 2.39 -7.07 20.01
N SER A 431 2.96 -6.28 19.10
CA SER A 431 2.19 -5.49 18.14
C SER A 431 1.47 -6.32 17.07
N PHE A 432 1.92 -7.56 16.82
CA PHE A 432 1.31 -8.49 15.85
C PHE A 432 0.28 -9.45 16.48
N ARG A 433 0.05 -9.40 17.79
CA ARG A 433 -0.84 -10.31 18.52
C ARG A 433 -2.30 -9.83 18.62
N LYS A 434 -2.69 -8.82 17.83
CA LYS A 434 -4.07 -8.30 17.82
C LYS A 434 -4.94 -8.90 16.72
#